data_968ba6229f40490e1b96395e893b89f8
#
_entry.id   968ba6229f40490e1b96395e893b89f8
#
_cell.length_a   1.000
_cell.length_b   1.000
_cell.length_c   1.000
_cell.angle_alpha   90.00
_cell.angle_beta   90.00
_cell.angle_gamma   90.00
#
_symmetry.space_group_name_H-M   'P 1'
#
loop_
_entity.id
_entity.type
_entity.pdbx_description
1 polymer ?
#
loop_
_entity_poly.entity_id
_entity_poly.type
_entity_poly.pdbx_seq_one_letter_code
_entity_poly.pdbx_strand_id
1 'polypeptide(L)'
;LPWRATRDPYRIAVSEAMLQQTQVERVIPLYEAFVARFPTFEALAAADAGDVVRAWRGLGYNSRAIRLHALARAVVERHGGELPRDTEALRALPGIGAYTAAALRAFAFELDDAAMDVNLRRVIHRVAFGLEHPPQADDRALDTLALAAVPRGVAHDWNSALMDLGATICTARAARCLVCPLRDACAAAPVDPALLAERARAHAPRKAPQSAIPFERTTRFLRGRIIDRLRDVPARESLAVETLQRDLSHVVPADRLHEIPSVVDALIRDGIVTRVAASLRLS
;
A
#
# COMPACT_ATOMS: atom_id res chain seq x y z
N LEU A 1 14.02 -6.73 7.20
CA LEU A 1 13.23 -5.51 6.99
C LEU A 1 12.91 -4.86 8.34
N PRO A 2 13.01 -3.52 8.50
CA PRO A 2 12.82 -2.85 9.79
C PRO A 2 11.49 -3.20 10.49
N TRP A 3 10.40 -3.25 9.73
CA TRP A 3 9.07 -3.57 10.25
C TRP A 3 8.84 -5.05 10.57
N ARG A 4 9.73 -5.95 10.15
CA ARG A 4 9.69 -7.37 10.55
C ARG A 4 10.44 -7.66 11.84
N ALA A 5 11.31 -6.73 12.28
CA ALA A 5 12.04 -6.84 13.53
C ALA A 5 11.25 -6.31 14.75
N THR A 6 9.99 -5.93 14.56
CA THR A 6 9.15 -5.36 15.61
C THR A 6 7.77 -6.03 15.66
N ARG A 7 7.12 -5.94 16.82
CA ARG A 7 5.71 -6.27 17.04
C ARG A 7 4.88 -5.04 17.39
N ASP A 8 5.47 -3.85 17.34
CA ASP A 8 4.79 -2.60 17.60
C ASP A 8 3.66 -2.37 16.56
N PRO A 9 2.38 -2.33 16.99
CA PRO A 9 1.24 -2.20 16.09
C PRO A 9 1.28 -0.91 15.27
N TYR A 10 1.78 0.20 15.85
CA TYR A 10 1.94 1.47 15.14
C TYR A 10 2.94 1.33 13.99
N ARG A 11 4.12 0.80 14.29
CA ARG A 11 5.20 0.62 13.30
C ARG A 11 4.78 -0.31 12.15
N ILE A 12 4.03 -1.36 12.46
CA ILE A 12 3.49 -2.27 11.46
C ILE A 12 2.40 -1.57 10.63
N ALA A 13 1.49 -0.81 11.24
CA ALA A 13 0.47 -0.05 10.51
C ALA A 13 1.10 0.97 9.54
N VAL A 14 2.17 1.66 9.94
CA VAL A 14 2.93 2.58 9.07
C VAL A 14 3.52 1.83 7.88
N SER A 15 4.20 0.70 8.11
CA SER A 15 4.81 -0.09 7.03
C SER A 15 3.77 -0.61 6.05
N GLU A 16 2.65 -1.15 6.55
CA GLU A 16 1.56 -1.64 5.71
C GLU A 16 0.98 -0.53 4.82
N ALA A 17 0.79 0.68 5.38
CA ALA A 17 0.34 1.82 4.59
C ALA A 17 1.35 2.26 3.53
N MET A 18 2.66 2.19 3.81
CA MET A 18 3.72 2.57 2.88
C MET A 18 3.95 1.55 1.78
N LEU A 19 3.82 0.26 2.08
CA LEU A 19 4.06 -0.84 1.14
C LEU A 19 2.95 -1.01 0.09
N GLN A 20 1.76 -0.42 0.30
CA GLN A 20 0.71 -0.45 -0.72
C GLN A 20 1.21 0.14 -2.04
N GLN A 21 1.39 -0.69 -3.07
CA GLN A 21 1.85 -0.29 -4.41
C GLN A 21 3.21 0.45 -4.44
N THR A 22 4.07 0.23 -3.46
CA THR A 22 5.42 0.82 -3.39
C THR A 22 6.44 -0.30 -3.16
N GLN A 23 7.55 -0.24 -3.87
CA GLN A 23 8.65 -1.21 -3.76
C GLN A 23 9.33 -1.10 -2.39
N VAL A 24 9.74 -2.24 -1.84
CA VAL A 24 10.33 -2.38 -0.51
C VAL A 24 11.57 -1.50 -0.33
N GLU A 25 12.47 -1.51 -1.30
CA GLU A 25 13.74 -0.76 -1.26
C GLU A 25 13.51 0.75 -1.14
N ARG A 26 12.42 1.23 -1.74
CA ARG A 26 12.02 2.64 -1.65
C ARG A 26 11.39 2.97 -0.30
N VAL A 27 10.70 2.01 0.31
CA VAL A 27 10.01 2.22 1.59
C VAL A 27 10.98 2.30 2.75
N ILE A 28 12.02 1.46 2.78
CA ILE A 28 12.94 1.36 3.93
C ILE A 28 13.41 2.72 4.46
N PRO A 29 14.11 3.58 3.69
CA PRO A 29 14.63 4.85 4.22
C PRO A 29 13.52 5.83 4.59
N LEU A 30 12.39 5.81 3.87
CA LEU A 30 11.27 6.70 4.14
C LEU A 30 10.47 6.28 5.38
N TYR A 31 10.38 4.99 5.64
CA TYR A 31 9.77 4.43 6.84
C TYR A 31 10.56 4.84 8.09
N GLU A 32 11.87 4.67 8.08
CA GLU A 32 12.72 5.04 9.21
C GLU A 32 12.62 6.54 9.54
N ALA A 33 12.68 7.39 8.51
CA ALA A 33 12.53 8.84 8.67
C ALA A 33 11.13 9.23 9.19
N PHE A 34 10.08 8.55 8.71
CA PHE A 34 8.70 8.82 9.13
C PHE A 34 8.47 8.43 10.58
N VAL A 35 8.89 7.22 10.98
CA VAL A 35 8.75 6.73 12.37
C VAL A 35 9.61 7.54 13.33
N ALA A 36 10.78 8.02 12.92
CA ALA A 36 11.58 8.92 13.74
C ALA A 36 10.88 10.26 13.98
N ARG A 37 10.17 10.79 12.98
CA ARG A 37 9.43 12.05 13.09
C ARG A 37 8.10 11.91 13.84
N PHE A 38 7.39 10.79 13.66
CA PHE A 38 6.11 10.49 14.30
C PHE A 38 6.24 9.11 14.96
N PRO A 39 6.73 9.03 16.21
CA PRO A 39 7.08 7.74 16.81
C PRO A 39 5.89 6.91 17.31
N THR A 40 4.71 7.50 17.48
CA THR A 40 3.51 6.85 18.03
C THR A 40 2.23 7.31 17.31
N PHE A 41 1.11 6.65 17.60
CA PHE A 41 -0.21 7.08 17.13
C PHE A 41 -0.55 8.48 17.65
N GLU A 42 -0.22 8.81 18.90
CA GLU A 42 -0.46 10.13 19.48
C GLU A 42 0.33 11.21 18.78
N ALA A 43 1.63 10.97 18.55
CA ALA A 43 2.48 11.92 17.85
C ALA A 43 2.00 12.16 16.42
N LEU A 44 1.56 11.10 15.72
CA LEU A 44 1.02 11.21 14.38
C LEU A 44 -0.35 11.90 14.39
N ALA A 45 -1.24 11.59 15.35
CA ALA A 45 -2.57 12.19 15.47
C ALA A 45 -2.52 13.68 15.77
N ALA A 46 -1.53 14.12 16.56
CA ALA A 46 -1.34 15.52 16.93
C ALA A 46 -0.67 16.36 15.83
N ALA A 47 -0.09 15.73 14.81
CA ALA A 47 0.57 16.43 13.71
C ALA A 47 -0.43 17.13 12.79
N ASP A 48 -0.02 18.24 12.16
CA ASP A 48 -0.78 18.80 11.05
C ASP A 48 -0.77 17.82 9.85
N ALA A 49 -1.91 17.63 9.19
CA ALA A 49 -2.01 16.72 8.05
C ALA A 49 -1.03 17.11 6.92
N GLY A 50 -0.78 18.41 6.72
CA GLY A 50 0.23 18.93 5.79
C GLY A 50 1.64 18.44 6.12
N ASP A 51 1.99 18.33 7.40
CA ASP A 51 3.29 17.82 7.82
C ASP A 51 3.42 16.32 7.57
N VAL A 52 2.33 15.57 7.76
CA VAL A 52 2.28 14.15 7.40
C VAL A 52 2.44 13.96 5.88
N VAL A 53 1.76 14.78 5.06
CA VAL A 53 1.93 14.77 3.59
C VAL A 53 3.35 15.16 3.18
N ARG A 54 4.01 16.11 3.87
CA ARG A 54 5.41 16.47 3.63
C ARG A 54 6.34 15.28 3.90
N ALA A 55 6.17 14.62 5.05
CA ALA A 55 6.95 13.44 5.42
C ALA A 55 6.73 12.24 4.47
N TRP A 56 5.61 12.22 3.75
CA TRP A 56 5.26 11.18 2.77
C TRP A 56 5.91 11.39 1.39
N ARG A 57 6.75 12.43 1.22
CA ARG A 57 7.42 12.73 -0.06
C ARG A 57 8.17 11.49 -0.58
N GLY A 58 8.02 11.20 -1.85
CA GLY A 58 8.69 10.08 -2.49
C GLY A 58 7.88 8.77 -2.55
N LEU A 59 6.85 8.57 -1.72
CA LEU A 59 6.02 7.35 -1.72
C LEU A 59 4.91 7.37 -2.77
N GLY A 60 4.45 8.56 -3.19
CA GLY A 60 3.27 8.69 -4.07
C GLY A 60 1.96 8.30 -3.36
N TYR A 61 0.84 8.27 -4.12
CA TYR A 61 -0.48 7.93 -3.59
C TYR A 61 -0.76 8.60 -2.23
N ASN A 62 -0.67 9.93 -2.20
CA ASN A 62 -0.66 10.74 -0.97
C ASN A 62 -1.94 10.60 -0.11
N SER A 63 -3.05 10.10 -0.67
CA SER A 63 -4.24 9.74 0.09
C SER A 63 -3.98 8.68 1.17
N ARG A 64 -2.91 7.87 1.02
CA ARG A 64 -2.50 6.91 2.07
C ARG A 64 -1.98 7.63 3.31
N ALA A 65 -1.24 8.73 3.14
CA ALA A 65 -0.79 9.57 4.25
C ALA A 65 -1.96 10.13 5.05
N ILE A 66 -2.98 10.65 4.36
CA ILE A 66 -4.19 11.17 5.00
C ILE A 66 -4.97 10.06 5.71
N ARG A 67 -5.10 8.88 5.09
CA ARG A 67 -5.76 7.74 5.75
C ARG A 67 -5.01 7.25 6.98
N LEU A 68 -3.67 7.20 6.92
CA LEU A 68 -2.83 6.83 8.06
C LEU A 68 -2.94 7.87 9.19
N HIS A 69 -2.99 9.15 8.87
CA HIS A 69 -3.25 10.21 9.84
C HIS A 69 -4.64 10.10 10.46
N ALA A 70 -5.68 9.85 9.65
CA ALA A 70 -7.03 9.63 10.14
C ALA A 70 -7.15 8.35 11.00
N LEU A 71 -6.41 7.29 10.64
CA LEU A 71 -6.27 6.08 11.46
C LEU A 71 -5.70 6.44 12.84
N ALA A 72 -4.58 7.16 12.88
CA ALA A 72 -3.94 7.54 14.14
C ALA A 72 -4.90 8.34 15.04
N ARG A 73 -5.60 9.32 14.49
CA ARG A 73 -6.62 10.08 15.22
C ARG A 73 -7.74 9.19 15.75
N ALA A 74 -8.28 8.29 14.93
CA ALA A 74 -9.33 7.38 15.34
C ALA A 74 -8.87 6.41 16.44
N VAL A 75 -7.61 5.93 16.38
CA VAL A 75 -7.02 5.07 17.42
C VAL A 75 -6.90 5.83 18.74
N VAL A 76 -6.41 7.07 18.72
CA VAL A 76 -6.29 7.88 19.94
C VAL A 76 -7.66 8.24 20.49
N GLU A 77 -8.59 8.73 19.67
CA GLU A 77 -9.90 9.23 20.09
C GLU A 77 -10.84 8.11 20.59
N ARG A 78 -10.79 6.92 19.98
CA ARG A 78 -11.77 5.85 20.23
C ARG A 78 -11.21 4.68 21.01
N HIS A 79 -9.89 4.50 20.99
CA HIS A 79 -9.21 3.33 21.56
C HIS A 79 -8.06 3.70 22.51
N GLY A 80 -7.95 4.97 22.92
CA GLY A 80 -6.95 5.41 23.92
C GLY A 80 -5.50 5.25 23.47
N GLY A 81 -5.23 5.25 22.15
CA GLY A 81 -3.88 5.10 21.58
C GLY A 81 -3.51 3.66 21.25
N GLU A 82 -4.33 2.68 21.57
CA GLU A 82 -4.07 1.25 21.29
C GLU A 82 -4.94 0.72 20.16
N LEU A 83 -4.34 -0.02 19.22
CA LEU A 83 -5.11 -0.70 18.17
C LEU A 83 -5.93 -1.86 18.77
N PRO A 84 -7.22 -1.99 18.39
CA PRO A 84 -8.02 -3.15 18.79
C PRO A 84 -7.46 -4.42 18.12
N ARG A 85 -7.70 -5.58 18.76
CA ARG A 85 -7.30 -6.89 18.25
C ARG A 85 -8.38 -7.60 17.45
N ASP A 86 -9.60 -7.18 17.62
CA ASP A 86 -10.77 -7.73 16.94
C ASP A 86 -10.81 -7.29 15.48
N THR A 87 -11.17 -8.22 14.57
CA THR A 87 -11.17 -7.99 13.13
C THR A 87 -12.20 -6.92 12.71
N GLU A 88 -13.39 -6.92 13.31
CA GLU A 88 -14.44 -5.97 12.94
C GLU A 88 -14.09 -4.57 13.45
N ALA A 89 -13.59 -4.47 14.68
CA ALA A 89 -13.12 -3.22 15.26
C ALA A 89 -11.94 -2.63 14.45
N LEU A 90 -10.99 -3.45 14.00
CA LEU A 90 -9.92 -3.02 13.11
C LEU A 90 -10.47 -2.50 11.78
N ARG A 91 -11.39 -3.23 11.14
CA ARG A 91 -11.96 -2.86 9.85
C ARG A 91 -12.86 -1.61 9.90
N ALA A 92 -13.36 -1.25 11.08
CA ALA A 92 -14.08 0.00 11.30
C ALA A 92 -13.16 1.24 11.34
N LEU A 93 -11.84 1.04 11.39
CA LEU A 93 -10.87 2.13 11.40
C LEU A 93 -10.56 2.63 9.97
N PRO A 94 -10.26 3.94 9.81
CA PRO A 94 -9.91 4.52 8.52
C PRO A 94 -8.73 3.81 7.85
N GLY A 95 -8.90 3.40 6.58
CA GLY A 95 -7.82 2.82 5.79
C GLY A 95 -7.50 1.35 6.08
N ILE A 96 -8.20 0.71 7.01
CA ILE A 96 -8.02 -0.71 7.34
C ILE A 96 -9.02 -1.56 6.53
N GLY A 97 -8.51 -2.26 5.54
CA GLY A 97 -9.25 -3.29 4.80
C GLY A 97 -9.04 -4.69 5.39
N ALA A 98 -9.67 -5.70 4.76
CA ALA A 98 -9.55 -7.10 5.19
C ALA A 98 -8.08 -7.57 5.30
N TYR A 99 -7.27 -7.29 4.26
CA TYR A 99 -5.84 -7.61 4.26
C TYR A 99 -5.09 -6.93 5.41
N THR A 100 -5.27 -5.59 5.57
CA THR A 100 -4.53 -4.84 6.59
C THR A 100 -4.93 -5.28 8.01
N ALA A 101 -6.20 -5.61 8.24
CA ALA A 101 -6.65 -6.16 9.51
C ALA A 101 -5.95 -7.51 9.81
N ALA A 102 -5.94 -8.44 8.85
CA ALA A 102 -5.25 -9.73 9.00
C ALA A 102 -3.73 -9.55 9.19
N ALA A 103 -3.10 -8.62 8.47
CA ALA A 103 -1.68 -8.29 8.61
C ALA A 103 -1.36 -7.76 10.02
N LEU A 104 -2.16 -6.82 10.54
CA LEU A 104 -1.99 -6.31 11.89
C LEU A 104 -2.19 -7.41 12.95
N ARG A 105 -3.20 -8.27 12.78
CA ARG A 105 -3.44 -9.40 13.66
C ARG A 105 -2.28 -10.39 13.68
N ALA A 106 -1.78 -10.76 12.50
CA ALA A 106 -0.67 -11.71 12.38
C ALA A 106 0.68 -11.10 12.81
N PHE A 107 1.01 -9.90 12.34
CA PHE A 107 2.34 -9.33 12.53
C PHE A 107 2.52 -8.59 13.86
N ALA A 108 1.48 -7.91 14.36
CA ALA A 108 1.59 -7.15 15.61
C ALA A 108 1.10 -7.93 16.82
N PHE A 109 0.06 -8.74 16.66
CA PHE A 109 -0.60 -9.41 17.78
C PHE A 109 -0.34 -10.91 17.85
N GLU A 110 0.42 -11.47 16.90
CA GLU A 110 0.70 -12.92 16.81
C GLU A 110 -0.59 -13.79 16.83
N LEU A 111 -1.70 -13.21 16.36
CA LEU A 111 -2.94 -13.96 16.24
C LEU A 111 -2.91 -14.79 14.97
N ASP A 112 -3.41 -16.03 15.06
CA ASP A 112 -3.41 -17.01 13.98
C ASP A 112 -4.30 -16.53 12.82
N ASP A 113 -3.76 -15.64 11.99
CA ASP A 113 -4.43 -15.04 10.85
C ASP A 113 -3.54 -15.08 9.60
N ALA A 114 -4.14 -15.09 8.42
CA ALA A 114 -3.45 -15.15 7.14
C ALA A 114 -3.53 -13.80 6.41
N ALA A 115 -2.41 -13.11 6.32
CA ALA A 115 -2.28 -11.84 5.58
C ALA A 115 -2.19 -12.10 4.07
N MET A 116 -3.34 -12.37 3.43
CA MET A 116 -3.45 -12.85 2.06
C MET A 116 -3.13 -11.76 1.02
N ASP A 117 -1.83 -11.49 0.80
CA ASP A 117 -1.36 -10.67 -0.31
C ASP A 117 -1.30 -11.49 -1.63
N VAL A 118 -0.88 -10.83 -2.69
CA VAL A 118 -0.73 -11.48 -4.01
C VAL A 118 0.32 -12.61 -4.02
N ASN A 119 1.30 -12.58 -3.12
CA ASN A 119 2.33 -13.60 -3.00
C ASN A 119 1.81 -14.83 -2.27
N LEU A 120 1.21 -14.63 -1.09
CA LEU A 120 0.57 -15.72 -0.33
C LEU A 120 -0.49 -16.40 -1.16
N ARG A 121 -1.39 -15.65 -1.79
CA ARG A 121 -2.46 -16.18 -2.63
C ARG A 121 -1.90 -17.08 -3.74
N ARG A 122 -0.86 -16.64 -4.43
CA ARG A 122 -0.18 -17.43 -5.46
C ARG A 122 0.50 -18.67 -4.91
N VAL A 123 1.24 -18.54 -3.80
CA VAL A 123 1.95 -19.68 -3.19
C VAL A 123 0.95 -20.74 -2.73
N ILE A 124 -0.05 -20.36 -1.98
CA ILE A 124 -1.07 -21.28 -1.45
C ILE A 124 -1.84 -21.94 -2.60
N HIS A 125 -2.23 -21.16 -3.63
CA HIS A 125 -2.90 -21.73 -4.79
C HIS A 125 -2.03 -22.79 -5.47
N ARG A 126 -0.75 -22.47 -5.74
CA ARG A 126 0.17 -23.42 -6.41
C ARG A 126 0.45 -24.66 -5.57
N VAL A 127 0.58 -24.50 -4.26
CA VAL A 127 0.84 -25.63 -3.36
C VAL A 127 -0.36 -26.57 -3.31
N ALA A 128 -1.57 -26.04 -3.17
CA ALA A 128 -2.76 -26.84 -2.88
C ALA A 128 -3.55 -27.26 -4.15
N PHE A 129 -3.57 -26.41 -5.17
CA PHE A 129 -4.49 -26.58 -6.32
C PHE A 129 -3.79 -26.64 -7.69
N GLY A 130 -2.49 -26.42 -7.77
CA GLY A 130 -1.76 -26.34 -9.04
C GLY A 130 -1.65 -24.91 -9.57
N LEU A 131 -1.41 -24.77 -10.89
CA LEU A 131 -1.20 -23.46 -11.50
C LEU A 131 -2.44 -22.56 -11.36
N GLU A 132 -2.20 -21.27 -11.11
CA GLU A 132 -3.23 -20.26 -10.85
C GLU A 132 -4.00 -19.77 -12.11
N HIS A 133 -3.71 -20.31 -13.28
CA HIS A 133 -4.35 -19.94 -14.53
C HIS A 133 -4.85 -21.17 -15.32
N PRO A 134 -6.16 -21.37 -15.51
CA PRO A 134 -7.24 -20.66 -14.81
C PRO A 134 -7.25 -20.97 -13.32
N PRO A 135 -7.79 -20.09 -12.46
CA PRO A 135 -7.89 -20.37 -11.04
C PRO A 135 -8.66 -21.68 -10.78
N GLN A 136 -8.06 -22.56 -9.98
CA GLN A 136 -8.68 -23.84 -9.57
C GLN A 136 -9.50 -23.71 -8.28
N ALA A 137 -9.35 -22.58 -7.58
CA ALA A 137 -10.08 -22.25 -6.37
C ALA A 137 -10.50 -20.78 -6.39
N ASP A 138 -11.65 -20.49 -5.81
CA ASP A 138 -12.08 -19.11 -5.57
C ASP A 138 -11.35 -18.49 -4.37
N ASP A 139 -11.51 -17.18 -4.21
CA ASP A 139 -10.87 -16.42 -3.15
C ASP A 139 -11.27 -16.93 -1.75
N ARG A 140 -12.51 -17.34 -1.56
CA ARG A 140 -13.01 -17.84 -0.27
C ARG A 140 -12.38 -19.17 0.11
N ALA A 141 -12.24 -20.10 -0.83
CA ALA A 141 -11.57 -21.38 -0.61
C ALA A 141 -10.10 -21.18 -0.25
N LEU A 142 -9.42 -20.26 -0.96
CA LEU A 142 -8.02 -19.89 -0.66
C LEU A 142 -7.88 -19.26 0.71
N ASP A 143 -8.72 -18.32 1.09
CA ASP A 143 -8.68 -17.65 2.39
C ASP A 143 -8.96 -18.66 3.52
N THR A 144 -9.92 -19.57 3.34
CA THR A 144 -10.22 -20.63 4.32
C THR A 144 -9.04 -21.58 4.50
N LEU A 145 -8.43 -22.02 3.40
CA LEU A 145 -7.27 -22.90 3.46
C LEU A 145 -6.06 -22.20 4.09
N ALA A 146 -5.80 -20.95 3.69
CA ALA A 146 -4.71 -20.16 4.23
C ALA A 146 -4.81 -20.00 5.74
N LEU A 147 -5.99 -19.65 6.24
CA LEU A 147 -6.25 -19.52 7.67
C LEU A 147 -6.05 -20.85 8.41
N ALA A 148 -6.55 -21.95 7.85
CA ALA A 148 -6.38 -23.28 8.45
C ALA A 148 -4.92 -23.76 8.44
N ALA A 149 -4.09 -23.26 7.54
CA ALA A 149 -2.69 -23.63 7.42
C ALA A 149 -1.75 -22.82 8.33
N VAL A 150 -2.23 -21.76 8.99
CA VAL A 150 -1.40 -20.98 9.92
C VAL A 150 -1.08 -21.82 11.14
N PRO A 151 0.20 -22.11 11.45
CA PRO A 151 0.54 -22.83 12.67
C PRO A 151 0.31 -21.92 13.89
N ARG A 152 -0.16 -22.49 14.99
CA ARG A 152 -0.50 -21.73 16.19
C ARG A 152 0.71 -21.01 16.78
N GLY A 153 0.53 -19.72 17.09
CA GLY A 153 1.50 -18.91 17.81
C GLY A 153 2.74 -18.52 17.02
N VAL A 154 2.77 -18.72 15.68
CA VAL A 154 3.87 -18.33 14.79
C VAL A 154 3.38 -17.60 13.54
N ALA A 155 2.24 -16.94 13.65
CA ALA A 155 1.57 -16.27 12.51
C ALA A 155 2.48 -15.25 11.83
N HIS A 156 3.25 -14.48 12.57
CA HIS A 156 4.21 -13.51 12.00
C HIS A 156 5.24 -14.19 11.11
N ASP A 157 5.89 -15.22 11.59
CA ASP A 157 6.97 -15.88 10.85
C ASP A 157 6.43 -16.67 9.66
N TRP A 158 5.28 -17.32 9.84
CA TRP A 158 4.61 -18.05 8.76
C TRP A 158 4.21 -17.13 7.60
N ASN A 159 3.50 -16.01 7.87
CA ASN A 159 3.15 -15.04 6.85
C ASN A 159 4.38 -14.43 6.18
N SER A 160 5.40 -14.07 6.99
CA SER A 160 6.66 -13.52 6.50
C SER A 160 7.39 -14.50 5.55
N ALA A 161 7.50 -15.76 5.94
CA ALA A 161 8.17 -16.79 5.14
C ALA A 161 7.46 -17.02 3.80
N LEU A 162 6.11 -17.07 3.78
CA LEU A 162 5.35 -17.24 2.54
C LEU A 162 5.43 -16.00 1.63
N MET A 163 5.43 -14.79 2.19
CA MET A 163 5.66 -13.57 1.42
C MET A 163 7.05 -13.60 0.76
N ASP A 164 8.09 -13.97 1.50
CA ASP A 164 9.45 -14.06 0.96
C ASP A 164 9.57 -15.18 -0.08
N LEU A 165 8.99 -16.34 0.18
CA LEU A 165 8.93 -17.43 -0.78
C LEU A 165 8.28 -16.96 -2.10
N GLY A 166 7.15 -16.26 -2.01
CA GLY A 166 6.44 -15.73 -3.16
C GLY A 166 7.22 -14.64 -3.89
N ALA A 167 7.92 -13.78 -3.16
CA ALA A 167 8.70 -12.69 -3.75
C ALA A 167 10.00 -13.18 -4.43
N THR A 168 10.65 -14.22 -3.89
CA THR A 168 12.01 -14.60 -4.30
C THR A 168 12.09 -15.94 -5.05
N ILE A 169 11.28 -16.92 -4.72
CA ILE A 169 11.33 -18.29 -5.26
C ILE A 169 10.11 -18.59 -6.12
N CYS A 170 8.91 -18.52 -5.55
CA CYS A 170 7.66 -18.82 -6.23
C CYS A 170 7.11 -17.57 -6.95
N THR A 171 7.90 -16.96 -7.83
CA THR A 171 7.50 -15.71 -8.48
C THR A 171 6.41 -15.93 -9.53
N ALA A 172 5.70 -14.84 -9.90
CA ALA A 172 4.57 -14.91 -10.81
C ALA A 172 4.96 -15.39 -12.24
N ARG A 173 6.19 -15.09 -12.68
CA ARG A 173 6.64 -15.38 -14.06
C ARG A 173 7.62 -16.53 -14.18
N ALA A 174 8.43 -16.76 -13.15
CA ALA A 174 9.52 -17.73 -13.18
C ALA A 174 9.69 -18.36 -11.79
N ALA A 175 8.96 -19.45 -11.54
CA ALA A 175 9.09 -20.19 -10.31
C ALA A 175 10.37 -21.03 -10.29
N ARG A 176 11.16 -20.93 -9.20
CA ARG A 176 12.43 -21.64 -8.99
C ARG A 176 12.20 -22.92 -8.18
N CYS A 177 11.43 -23.85 -8.74
CA CYS A 177 10.96 -25.05 -8.04
C CYS A 177 12.11 -25.95 -7.54
N LEU A 178 13.26 -25.98 -8.20
CA LEU A 178 14.41 -26.82 -7.80
C LEU A 178 14.98 -26.47 -6.42
N VAL A 179 14.83 -25.20 -5.99
CA VAL A 179 15.31 -24.71 -4.69
C VAL A 179 14.16 -24.38 -3.74
N CYS A 180 12.94 -24.75 -4.09
CA CYS A 180 11.77 -24.45 -3.29
C CYS A 180 11.60 -25.48 -2.14
N PRO A 181 11.51 -25.04 -0.87
CA PRO A 181 11.35 -25.95 0.26
C PRO A 181 10.00 -26.68 0.25
N LEU A 182 9.01 -26.18 -0.48
CA LEU A 182 7.67 -26.79 -0.59
C LEU A 182 7.52 -27.69 -1.83
N ARG A 183 8.60 -27.94 -2.60
CA ARG A 183 8.54 -28.64 -3.88
C ARG A 183 7.81 -29.97 -3.82
N ASP A 184 8.15 -30.80 -2.84
CA ASP A 184 7.66 -32.18 -2.76
C ASP A 184 6.19 -32.28 -2.34
N ALA A 185 5.66 -31.23 -1.72
CA ALA A 185 4.25 -31.11 -1.33
C ALA A 185 3.43 -30.22 -2.28
N CYS A 186 4.03 -29.69 -3.35
CA CYS A 186 3.41 -28.68 -4.19
C CYS A 186 2.70 -29.30 -5.41
N ALA A 187 1.39 -29.14 -5.50
CA ALA A 187 0.58 -29.63 -6.61
C ALA A 187 0.97 -29.04 -7.98
N ALA A 188 1.58 -27.83 -8.00
CA ALA A 188 2.02 -27.21 -9.23
C ALA A 188 3.45 -27.62 -9.64
N ALA A 189 4.24 -28.23 -8.78
CA ALA A 189 5.66 -28.51 -9.07
C ALA A 189 5.83 -29.75 -9.98
N PRO A 190 6.78 -29.70 -10.93
CA PRO A 190 7.57 -28.54 -11.34
C PRO A 190 6.76 -27.58 -12.21
N VAL A 191 6.88 -26.27 -11.96
CA VAL A 191 6.23 -25.26 -12.82
C VAL A 191 7.04 -25.07 -14.09
N ASP A 192 6.45 -25.40 -15.24
CA ASP A 192 6.98 -25.06 -16.55
C ASP A 192 6.76 -23.56 -16.84
N PRO A 193 7.82 -22.76 -17.02
CA PRO A 193 7.69 -21.34 -17.29
C PRO A 193 6.97 -21.03 -18.61
N ALA A 194 7.10 -21.88 -19.63
CA ALA A 194 6.45 -21.69 -20.93
C ALA A 194 4.94 -21.92 -20.81
N LEU A 195 4.52 -22.99 -20.14
CA LEU A 195 3.12 -23.29 -19.86
C LEU A 195 2.50 -22.21 -18.96
N LEU A 196 3.23 -21.75 -17.94
CA LEU A 196 2.76 -20.64 -17.07
C LEU A 196 2.52 -19.36 -17.87
N ALA A 197 3.45 -18.99 -18.74
CA ALA A 197 3.36 -17.81 -19.59
C ALA A 197 2.21 -17.92 -20.60
N GLU A 198 1.98 -19.09 -21.18
CA GLU A 198 0.87 -19.39 -22.10
C GLU A 198 -0.47 -19.22 -21.36
N ARG A 199 -0.64 -19.88 -20.22
CA ARG A 199 -1.87 -19.83 -19.43
C ARG A 199 -2.15 -18.41 -18.93
N ALA A 200 -1.14 -17.70 -18.43
CA ALA A 200 -1.27 -16.30 -17.99
C ALA A 200 -1.72 -15.39 -19.15
N ARG A 201 -1.21 -15.59 -20.37
CA ARG A 201 -1.66 -14.84 -21.56
C ARG A 201 -3.10 -15.16 -21.93
N ALA A 202 -3.45 -16.43 -21.93
CA ALA A 202 -4.81 -16.89 -22.27
C ALA A 202 -5.88 -16.34 -21.31
N HIS A 203 -5.53 -16.14 -20.03
CA HIS A 203 -6.42 -15.63 -18.99
C HIS A 203 -6.22 -14.14 -18.67
N ALA A 204 -5.28 -13.47 -19.34
CA ALA A 204 -5.15 -12.03 -19.19
C ALA A 204 -6.45 -11.32 -19.62
N PRO A 205 -7.01 -10.42 -18.80
CA PRO A 205 -8.15 -9.64 -19.21
C PRO A 205 -7.80 -8.94 -20.53
N ARG A 206 -8.69 -9.04 -21.53
CA ARG A 206 -8.54 -8.32 -22.80
C ARG A 206 -8.49 -6.82 -22.48
N LYS A 207 -7.29 -6.29 -22.32
CA LYS A 207 -7.11 -4.86 -22.26
C LYS A 207 -7.48 -4.33 -23.62
N ALA A 208 -8.46 -3.43 -23.66
CA ALA A 208 -8.62 -2.55 -24.81
C ALA A 208 -7.25 -1.94 -25.12
N PRO A 209 -6.86 -1.73 -26.40
CA PRO A 209 -5.60 -1.10 -26.73
C PRO A 209 -5.59 0.30 -26.11
N GLN A 210 -5.07 0.38 -24.90
CA GLN A 210 -4.72 1.65 -24.30
C GLN A 210 -3.46 2.07 -25.06
N SER A 211 -3.62 3.06 -25.95
CA SER A 211 -2.47 3.89 -26.33
C SER A 211 -1.84 4.31 -25.02
N ALA A 212 -0.59 3.91 -24.80
CA ALA A 212 0.12 4.22 -23.56
C ALA A 212 0.23 5.73 -23.47
N ILE A 213 -0.72 6.36 -22.74
CA ILE A 213 -0.68 7.79 -22.49
C ILE A 213 0.62 8.05 -21.72
N PRO A 214 1.53 8.88 -22.24
CA PRO A 214 2.75 9.25 -21.52
C PRO A 214 2.43 9.67 -20.08
N PHE A 215 3.28 9.30 -19.14
CA PHE A 215 3.02 9.54 -17.71
C PHE A 215 2.74 11.03 -17.42
N GLU A 216 3.44 11.93 -18.11
CA GLU A 216 3.29 13.39 -18.03
C GLU A 216 1.90 13.86 -18.43
N ARG A 217 1.18 13.04 -19.20
CA ARG A 217 -0.20 13.31 -19.64
C ARG A 217 -1.26 12.65 -18.76
N THR A 218 -0.86 12.06 -17.62
CA THR A 218 -1.82 11.47 -16.67
C THR A 218 -2.23 12.47 -15.58
N THR A 219 -3.45 12.35 -15.09
CA THR A 219 -3.91 13.10 -13.91
C THR A 219 -3.04 12.81 -12.68
N ARG A 220 -2.47 11.62 -12.60
CA ARG A 220 -1.53 11.24 -11.54
C ARG A 220 -0.28 12.12 -11.54
N PHE A 221 0.28 12.42 -12.72
CA PHE A 221 1.41 13.33 -12.86
C PHE A 221 1.05 14.74 -12.36
N LEU A 222 -0.07 15.30 -12.84
CA LEU A 222 -0.51 16.63 -12.47
C LEU A 222 -0.78 16.75 -10.96
N ARG A 223 -1.45 15.77 -10.37
CA ARG A 223 -1.64 15.69 -8.90
C ARG A 223 -0.29 15.69 -8.16
N GLY A 224 0.67 14.93 -8.66
CA GLY A 224 2.03 14.88 -8.09
C GLY A 224 2.70 16.24 -8.11
N ARG A 225 2.69 16.93 -9.25
CA ARG A 225 3.31 18.26 -9.39
C ARG A 225 2.69 19.32 -8.49
N ILE A 226 1.36 19.33 -8.38
CA ILE A 226 0.64 20.25 -7.47
C ILE A 226 1.08 20.01 -6.02
N ILE A 227 1.05 18.76 -5.56
CA ILE A 227 1.43 18.41 -4.18
C ILE A 227 2.91 18.72 -3.93
N ASP A 228 3.79 18.40 -4.86
CA ASP A 228 5.23 18.67 -4.70
C ASP A 228 5.49 20.18 -4.57
N ARG A 229 4.81 21.00 -5.38
CA ARG A 229 4.95 22.45 -5.28
C ARG A 229 4.42 22.99 -3.93
N LEU A 230 3.29 22.47 -3.44
CA LEU A 230 2.76 22.84 -2.13
C LEU A 230 3.61 22.35 -0.95
N ARG A 231 4.38 21.29 -1.12
CA ARG A 231 5.35 20.82 -0.10
C ARG A 231 6.52 21.79 0.10
N ASP A 232 6.87 22.53 -0.95
CA ASP A 232 7.96 23.51 -0.92
C ASP A 232 7.53 24.85 -0.29
N VAL A 233 6.23 25.02 -0.04
CA VAL A 233 5.70 26.16 0.73
C VAL A 233 5.90 25.89 2.22
N PRO A 234 6.44 26.84 3.01
CA PRO A 234 6.60 26.67 4.44
C PRO A 234 5.31 26.22 5.15
N ALA A 235 5.45 25.50 6.27
CA ALA A 235 4.31 25.07 7.05
C ALA A 235 3.48 26.29 7.50
N ARG A 236 2.15 26.17 7.39
CA ARG A 236 1.16 27.22 7.69
C ARG A 236 1.09 28.39 6.70
N GLU A 237 1.98 28.47 5.73
CA GLU A 237 1.85 29.41 4.63
C GLU A 237 0.97 28.83 3.52
N SER A 238 0.47 29.71 2.66
CA SER A 238 -0.36 29.34 1.53
C SER A 238 0.16 29.95 0.23
N LEU A 239 -0.03 29.26 -0.88
CA LEU A 239 0.37 29.66 -2.20
C LEU A 239 -0.85 30.14 -2.99
N ALA A 240 -0.78 31.35 -3.58
CA ALA A 240 -1.83 31.82 -4.47
C ALA A 240 -2.03 30.89 -5.67
N VAL A 241 -3.28 30.70 -6.09
CA VAL A 241 -3.61 29.79 -7.21
C VAL A 241 -2.90 30.23 -8.49
N GLU A 242 -2.82 31.52 -8.74
CA GLU A 242 -2.16 32.09 -9.91
C GLU A 242 -0.65 31.81 -9.91
N THR A 243 -0.02 31.86 -8.72
CA THR A 243 1.38 31.51 -8.57
C THR A 243 1.61 30.02 -8.80
N LEU A 244 0.73 29.16 -8.25
CA LEU A 244 0.77 27.73 -8.53
C LEU A 244 0.67 27.43 -10.04
N GLN A 245 -0.27 28.06 -10.75
CA GLN A 245 -0.44 27.86 -12.19
C GLN A 245 0.79 28.32 -12.98
N ARG A 246 1.38 29.46 -12.60
CA ARG A 246 2.60 29.99 -13.22
C ARG A 246 3.77 29.04 -13.01
N ASP A 247 3.99 28.57 -11.78
CA ASP A 247 5.09 27.67 -11.45
C ASP A 247 4.95 26.31 -12.17
N LEU A 248 3.72 25.82 -12.31
CA LEU A 248 3.44 24.57 -13.00
C LEU A 248 3.52 24.68 -14.53
N SER A 249 3.40 25.87 -15.12
CA SER A 249 3.48 26.07 -16.57
C SER A 249 4.82 25.64 -17.19
N HIS A 250 5.88 25.55 -16.38
CA HIS A 250 7.21 25.11 -16.80
C HIS A 250 7.39 23.58 -16.80
N VAL A 251 6.50 22.83 -16.13
CA VAL A 251 6.66 21.39 -15.92
C VAL A 251 5.45 20.57 -16.37
N VAL A 252 4.32 21.22 -16.60
CA VAL A 252 3.08 20.59 -17.07
C VAL A 252 2.85 20.97 -18.53
N PRO A 253 2.48 20.04 -19.42
CA PRO A 253 2.15 20.34 -20.81
C PRO A 253 1.09 21.47 -20.89
N ALA A 254 1.30 22.44 -21.80
CA ALA A 254 0.48 23.65 -21.90
C ALA A 254 -1.01 23.33 -22.13
N ASP A 255 -1.30 22.32 -22.91
CA ASP A 255 -2.65 21.83 -23.21
C ASP A 255 -3.37 21.23 -21.98
N ARG A 256 -2.67 21.05 -20.86
CA ARG A 256 -3.22 20.50 -19.62
C ARG A 256 -3.31 21.48 -18.46
N LEU A 257 -2.83 22.69 -18.61
CA LEU A 257 -2.90 23.70 -17.55
C LEU A 257 -4.34 24.04 -17.12
N HIS A 258 -5.28 23.92 -18.03
CA HIS A 258 -6.71 24.12 -17.76
C HIS A 258 -7.31 23.07 -16.79
N GLU A 259 -6.65 21.92 -16.61
CA GLU A 259 -7.10 20.88 -15.69
C GLU A 259 -6.71 21.18 -14.22
N ILE A 260 -5.79 22.11 -13.95
CA ILE A 260 -5.30 22.40 -12.60
C ILE A 260 -6.43 22.68 -11.61
N PRO A 261 -7.44 23.54 -11.91
CA PRO A 261 -8.52 23.80 -10.96
C PRO A 261 -9.30 22.55 -10.56
N SER A 262 -9.67 21.70 -11.52
CA SER A 262 -10.42 20.47 -11.25
C SER A 262 -9.62 19.46 -10.43
N VAL A 263 -8.30 19.37 -10.67
CA VAL A 263 -7.39 18.51 -9.91
C VAL A 263 -7.18 19.05 -8.49
N VAL A 264 -7.08 20.37 -8.31
CA VAL A 264 -7.04 21.01 -6.99
C VAL A 264 -8.31 20.70 -6.21
N ASP A 265 -9.48 20.83 -6.82
CA ASP A 265 -10.75 20.52 -6.15
C ASP A 265 -10.84 19.03 -5.74
N ALA A 266 -10.28 18.12 -6.56
CA ALA A 266 -10.15 16.72 -6.19
C ALA A 266 -9.19 16.50 -5.00
N LEU A 267 -8.06 17.22 -4.95
CA LEU A 267 -7.12 17.16 -3.83
C LEU A 267 -7.73 17.72 -2.53
N ILE A 268 -8.61 18.72 -2.64
CA ILE A 268 -9.36 19.26 -1.51
C ILE A 268 -10.36 18.21 -0.98
N ARG A 269 -11.12 17.57 -1.87
CA ARG A 269 -12.04 16.47 -1.47
C ARG A 269 -11.31 15.31 -0.81
N ASP A 270 -10.09 15.03 -1.26
CA ASP A 270 -9.25 13.97 -0.66
C ASP A 270 -8.60 14.39 0.69
N GLY A 271 -8.81 15.64 1.16
CA GLY A 271 -8.23 16.16 2.40
C GLY A 271 -6.72 16.39 2.35
N ILE A 272 -6.12 16.44 1.16
CA ILE A 272 -4.67 16.66 0.98
C ILE A 272 -4.34 18.15 0.93
N VAL A 273 -5.25 18.95 0.38
CA VAL A 273 -5.10 20.38 0.20
C VAL A 273 -6.27 21.11 0.83
N THR A 274 -6.00 22.23 1.46
CA THR A 274 -7.01 23.16 1.99
C THR A 274 -6.95 24.47 1.24
N ARG A 275 -8.13 25.00 0.88
CA ARG A 275 -8.28 26.33 0.30
C ARG A 275 -8.39 27.37 1.41
N VAL A 276 -7.58 28.44 1.33
CA VAL A 276 -7.60 29.57 2.24
C VAL A 276 -7.78 30.84 1.39
N ALA A 277 -8.99 31.35 1.32
CA ALA A 277 -9.38 32.42 0.37
C ALA A 277 -8.96 32.07 -1.08
N ALA A 278 -8.14 32.90 -1.73
CA ALA A 278 -7.61 32.69 -3.08
C ALA A 278 -6.31 31.85 -3.11
N SER A 279 -5.92 31.24 -1.99
CA SER A 279 -4.67 30.51 -1.85
C SER A 279 -4.90 29.04 -1.44
N LEU A 280 -3.86 28.22 -1.57
CA LEU A 280 -3.87 26.80 -1.28
C LEU A 280 -2.71 26.45 -0.33
N ARG A 281 -2.94 25.51 0.58
CA ARG A 281 -1.88 24.89 1.39
C ARG A 281 -2.14 23.38 1.53
N LEU A 282 -1.12 22.66 1.97
CA LEU A 282 -1.34 21.30 2.47
C LEU A 282 -2.21 21.35 3.75
N SER A 283 -3.14 20.43 3.86
CA SER A 283 -4.15 20.39 4.95
C SER A 283 -3.52 20.27 6.32
#